data_fee85bddee6ae7a5216018e69f8c0452
#
_entry.id   fee85bddee6ae7a5216018e69f8c0452
#
_cell.length_a   1.000
_cell.length_b   1.000
_cell.length_c   1.000
_cell.angle_alpha   90.00
_cell.angle_beta   90.00
_cell.angle_gamma   90.00
#
_symmetry.space_group_name_H-M   'P 1'
#
loop_
_entity.id
_entity.type
_entity.pdbx_description
1 polymer ?
#
loop_
_entity_poly.entity_id
_entity_poly.type
_entity_poly.pdbx_seq_one_letter_code
_entity_poly.pdbx_strand_id
1 'polypeptide(L)'
;MSAAKTHSVAKTGSLATRKLRGPLGAAMFSDQAWEEIARSFKLSGRELQVIKDIFDDLTESAIAAHLGVSPHTVHTYCERLYQKLAVTGRVKLVLRVVDEFFALRAAPGNVLPSICANQATSRCPLVAKLSSSFSLHNTIGKGEIQRSIL
;
A
#
# COMPACT_ATOMS: atom_id res chain seq x y z
N MET A 1 44.14 -49.77 -4.75
CA MET A 1 43.03 -49.81 -3.81
C MET A 1 42.97 -48.44 -3.16
N SER A 2 42.09 -47.57 -3.61
CA SER A 2 41.81 -46.29 -2.92
C SER A 2 40.46 -45.80 -3.33
N ALA A 3 39.52 -45.76 -2.40
CA ALA A 3 38.13 -45.43 -2.62
C ALA A 3 37.95 -43.90 -2.61
N ALA A 4 37.43 -43.37 -3.70
CA ALA A 4 37.00 -41.95 -3.79
C ALA A 4 35.65 -41.78 -3.11
N LYS A 5 35.61 -40.96 -2.06
CA LYS A 5 34.36 -40.47 -1.43
C LYS A 5 33.73 -39.38 -2.29
N THR A 6 32.58 -39.66 -2.86
CA THR A 6 31.73 -38.68 -3.52
C THR A 6 30.97 -37.90 -2.47
N HIS A 7 31.26 -36.60 -2.32
CA HIS A 7 30.45 -35.68 -1.56
C HIS A 7 29.22 -35.31 -2.40
N SER A 8 28.06 -35.78 -1.96
CA SER A 8 26.75 -35.33 -2.47
C SER A 8 26.49 -33.92 -1.97
N VAL A 9 26.53 -32.95 -2.90
CA VAL A 9 26.09 -31.57 -2.64
C VAL A 9 24.58 -31.57 -2.65
N ALA A 10 23.97 -31.31 -1.51
CA ALA A 10 22.53 -31.09 -1.38
C ALA A 10 22.09 -29.90 -2.23
N LYS A 11 21.19 -30.16 -3.17
CA LYS A 11 20.49 -29.11 -3.93
C LYS A 11 19.72 -28.27 -2.96
N THR A 12 20.20 -27.03 -2.73
CA THR A 12 19.48 -25.96 -2.08
C THR A 12 18.23 -25.68 -2.91
N GLY A 13 17.07 -25.92 -2.32
CA GLY A 13 15.77 -25.69 -2.96
C GLY A 13 15.67 -24.24 -3.42
N SER A 14 15.46 -24.05 -4.72
CA SER A 14 15.09 -22.79 -5.31
C SER A 14 13.84 -22.28 -4.60
N LEU A 15 13.98 -21.17 -3.86
CA LEU A 15 12.82 -20.38 -3.46
C LEU A 15 12.11 -19.98 -4.75
N ALA A 16 11.00 -20.65 -5.05
CA ALA A 16 10.12 -20.27 -6.13
C ALA A 16 9.66 -18.83 -5.82
N THR A 17 10.25 -17.87 -6.52
CA THR A 17 9.79 -16.48 -6.54
C THR A 17 8.32 -16.52 -6.96
N ARG A 18 7.45 -16.34 -5.98
CA ARG A 18 6.01 -16.27 -6.19
C ARG A 18 5.78 -15.12 -7.15
N LYS A 19 5.55 -15.43 -8.42
CA LYS A 19 5.24 -14.44 -9.45
C LYS A 19 4.02 -13.65 -8.96
N LEU A 20 4.25 -12.44 -8.47
CA LEU A 20 3.19 -11.53 -8.05
C LEU A 20 2.28 -11.33 -9.26
N ARG A 21 1.00 -11.64 -9.08
CA ARG A 21 -0.01 -11.59 -10.13
C ARG A 21 -0.27 -10.13 -10.47
N GLY A 22 0.16 -9.67 -11.64
CA GLY A 22 -0.22 -8.40 -12.24
C GLY A 22 0.14 -7.12 -11.47
N PRO A 23 -0.19 -5.97 -12.00
CA PRO A 23 -0.02 -4.69 -11.33
C PRO A 23 -0.94 -4.62 -10.11
N LEU A 24 -0.35 -4.68 -8.90
CA LEU A 24 -1.09 -4.72 -7.64
C LEU A 24 -1.22 -3.33 -7.01
N GLY A 25 -0.43 -2.38 -7.45
CA GLY A 25 -0.33 -1.10 -6.79
C GLY A 25 -1.56 -0.22 -6.98
N ALA A 26 -1.98 0.02 -8.21
CA ALA A 26 -3.19 0.79 -8.50
C ALA A 26 -4.47 0.11 -8.01
N ALA A 27 -4.52 -1.23 -8.04
CA ALA A 27 -5.64 -2.02 -7.52
C ALA A 27 -5.75 -2.02 -5.99
N MET A 28 -4.80 -1.40 -5.28
CA MET A 28 -4.86 -1.22 -3.83
C MET A 28 -6.05 -0.38 -3.41
N PHE A 29 -6.39 0.63 -4.19
CA PHE A 29 -7.52 1.52 -3.95
C PHE A 29 -8.66 1.26 -4.94
N SER A 30 -9.90 1.43 -4.47
CA SER A 30 -11.06 1.42 -5.36
C SER A 30 -11.07 2.68 -6.25
N ASP A 31 -11.81 2.64 -7.36
CA ASP A 31 -11.97 3.80 -8.24
C ASP A 31 -12.53 5.01 -7.48
N GLN A 32 -13.49 4.80 -6.58
CA GLN A 32 -14.01 5.87 -5.72
C GLN A 32 -12.91 6.48 -4.84
N ALA A 33 -12.02 5.67 -4.28
CA ALA A 33 -10.91 6.18 -3.48
C ALA A 33 -9.93 6.99 -4.33
N TRP A 34 -9.64 6.54 -5.54
CA TRP A 34 -8.81 7.29 -6.49
C TRP A 34 -9.43 8.63 -6.88
N GLU A 35 -10.75 8.69 -7.07
CA GLU A 35 -11.47 9.93 -7.35
C GLU A 35 -11.38 10.92 -6.19
N GLU A 36 -11.56 10.45 -4.94
CA GLU A 36 -11.45 11.31 -3.75
C GLU A 36 -10.01 11.83 -3.57
N ILE A 37 -9.00 10.97 -3.75
CA ILE A 37 -7.60 11.37 -3.73
C ILE A 37 -7.31 12.42 -4.81
N ALA A 38 -7.81 12.19 -6.03
CA ALA A 38 -7.64 13.12 -7.14
C ALA A 38 -8.28 14.48 -6.84
N ARG A 39 -9.44 14.47 -6.21
CA ARG A 39 -10.16 15.69 -5.81
C ARG A 39 -9.40 16.44 -4.72
N SER A 40 -8.92 15.74 -3.70
CA SER A 40 -8.17 16.34 -2.59
C SER A 40 -6.89 17.02 -3.08
N PHE A 41 -6.11 16.36 -3.91
CA PHE A 41 -4.89 16.92 -4.47
C PHE A 41 -5.09 17.78 -5.72
N LYS A 42 -6.35 17.95 -6.18
CA LYS A 42 -6.68 18.68 -7.41
C LYS A 42 -5.92 18.16 -8.64
N LEU A 43 -5.84 16.83 -8.77
CA LEU A 43 -5.13 16.19 -9.88
C LEU A 43 -5.95 16.24 -11.17
N SER A 44 -5.26 16.47 -12.28
CA SER A 44 -5.85 16.23 -13.61
C SER A 44 -5.91 14.73 -13.90
N GLY A 45 -6.74 14.32 -14.85
CA GLY A 45 -6.86 12.90 -15.23
C GLY A 45 -5.54 12.28 -15.67
N ARG A 46 -4.66 13.05 -16.35
CA ARG A 46 -3.32 12.58 -16.74
C ARG A 46 -2.39 12.42 -15.55
N GLU A 47 -2.41 13.35 -14.61
CA GLU A 47 -1.63 13.26 -13.37
C GLU A 47 -2.06 12.06 -12.53
N LEU A 48 -3.36 11.81 -12.43
CA LEU A 48 -3.89 10.63 -11.72
C LEU A 48 -3.44 9.34 -12.40
N GLN A 49 -3.46 9.28 -13.73
CA GLN A 49 -3.00 8.08 -14.44
C GLN A 49 -1.51 7.83 -14.19
N VAL A 50 -0.67 8.87 -14.26
CA VAL A 50 0.76 8.75 -13.92
C VAL A 50 0.97 8.23 -12.49
N ILE A 51 0.18 8.70 -11.52
CA ILE A 51 0.26 8.20 -10.14
C ILE A 51 -0.14 6.72 -10.08
N LYS A 52 -1.22 6.30 -10.74
CA LYS A 52 -1.64 4.90 -10.79
C LYS A 52 -0.53 4.01 -11.38
N ASP A 53 0.09 4.44 -12.48
CA ASP A 53 1.20 3.74 -13.12
C ASP A 53 2.44 3.66 -12.20
N ILE A 54 2.68 4.72 -11.42
CA ILE A 54 3.72 4.72 -10.38
C ILE A 54 3.42 3.69 -9.30
N PHE A 55 2.17 3.54 -8.87
CA PHE A 55 1.77 2.52 -7.91
C PHE A 55 1.96 1.11 -8.46
N ASP A 56 1.79 0.91 -9.75
CA ASP A 56 2.05 -0.36 -10.45
C ASP A 56 3.54 -0.61 -10.73
N ASP A 57 4.41 0.24 -10.19
CA ASP A 57 5.87 0.17 -10.33
C ASP A 57 6.37 0.26 -11.78
N LEU A 58 5.64 0.95 -12.66
CA LEU A 58 6.06 1.16 -14.03
C LEU A 58 7.20 2.19 -14.10
N THR A 59 8.19 1.94 -14.93
CA THR A 59 9.24 2.92 -15.25
C THR A 59 8.67 4.09 -16.07
N GLU A 60 9.35 5.24 -16.10
CA GLU A 60 8.93 6.40 -16.91
C GLU A 60 8.76 6.04 -18.39
N SER A 61 9.61 5.16 -18.93
CA SER A 61 9.49 4.67 -20.30
C SER A 61 8.26 3.80 -20.51
N ALA A 62 7.90 2.95 -19.53
CA ALA A 62 6.71 2.13 -19.58
C ALA A 62 5.44 2.98 -19.45
N ILE A 63 5.44 3.98 -18.56
CA ILE A 63 4.36 4.97 -18.43
C ILE A 63 4.19 5.75 -19.72
N ALA A 64 5.28 6.16 -20.36
CA ALA A 64 5.24 6.86 -21.63
C ALA A 64 4.58 6.03 -22.72
N ALA A 65 4.95 4.76 -22.83
CA ALA A 65 4.33 3.81 -23.76
C ALA A 65 2.84 3.61 -23.46
N HIS A 66 2.46 3.47 -22.18
CA HIS A 66 1.09 3.30 -21.75
C HIS A 66 0.21 4.54 -22.05
N LEU A 67 0.74 5.74 -21.85
CA LEU A 67 0.02 6.99 -22.07
C LEU A 67 0.09 7.52 -23.53
N GLY A 68 0.91 6.92 -24.38
CA GLY A 68 1.13 7.37 -25.75
C GLY A 68 1.86 8.72 -25.83
N VAL A 69 2.80 8.98 -24.92
CA VAL A 69 3.60 10.23 -24.87
C VAL A 69 5.09 9.93 -24.84
N SER A 70 5.92 10.97 -24.92
CA SER A 70 7.38 10.78 -24.79
C SER A 70 7.80 10.55 -23.33
N PRO A 71 8.92 9.83 -23.07
CA PRO A 71 9.48 9.70 -21.71
C PRO A 71 9.79 11.05 -21.07
N HIS A 72 10.24 12.02 -21.83
CA HIS A 72 10.48 13.39 -21.36
C HIS A 72 9.18 14.06 -20.86
N THR A 73 8.05 13.81 -21.52
CA THR A 73 6.74 14.30 -21.09
C THR A 73 6.36 13.68 -19.75
N VAL A 74 6.58 12.36 -19.57
CA VAL A 74 6.32 11.68 -18.29
C VAL A 74 7.21 12.24 -17.19
N HIS A 75 8.49 12.44 -17.46
CA HIS A 75 9.40 13.09 -16.52
C HIS A 75 8.87 14.44 -16.03
N THR A 76 8.40 15.27 -16.98
CA THR A 76 7.79 16.57 -16.64
C THR A 76 6.52 16.41 -15.78
N TYR A 77 5.70 15.39 -16.02
CA TYR A 77 4.55 15.09 -15.16
C TYR A 77 5.00 14.67 -13.75
N CYS A 78 6.01 13.83 -13.64
CA CYS A 78 6.56 13.42 -12.34
C CYS A 78 7.10 14.62 -11.55
N GLU A 79 7.87 15.50 -12.16
CA GLU A 79 8.38 16.71 -11.49
C GLU A 79 7.25 17.62 -10.99
N ARG A 80 6.24 17.87 -11.82
CA ARG A 80 5.07 18.68 -11.44
C ARG A 80 4.30 18.03 -10.29
N LEU A 81 4.16 16.70 -10.30
CA LEU A 81 3.53 15.95 -9.22
C LEU A 81 4.33 16.07 -7.93
N TYR A 82 5.66 15.94 -7.99
CA TYR A 82 6.53 16.09 -6.81
C TYR A 82 6.40 17.50 -6.21
N GLN A 83 6.36 18.53 -7.03
CA GLN A 83 6.14 19.90 -6.58
C GLN A 83 4.73 20.08 -5.98
N LYS A 84 3.68 19.61 -6.68
CA LYS A 84 2.28 19.73 -6.25
C LYS A 84 2.02 19.05 -4.92
N LEU A 85 2.61 17.87 -4.69
CA LEU A 85 2.43 17.07 -3.48
C LEU A 85 3.49 17.38 -2.40
N ALA A 86 4.39 18.32 -2.66
CA ALA A 86 5.50 18.70 -1.79
C ALA A 86 6.38 17.50 -1.38
N VAL A 87 6.72 16.65 -2.34
CA VAL A 87 7.55 15.45 -2.13
C VAL A 87 8.79 15.49 -3.02
N THR A 88 9.83 14.72 -2.66
CA THR A 88 11.14 14.77 -3.34
C THR A 88 11.43 13.53 -4.18
N GLY A 89 10.45 12.68 -4.45
CA GLY A 89 10.65 11.50 -5.28
C GLY A 89 9.52 10.47 -5.19
N ARG A 90 9.66 9.42 -5.98
CA ARG A 90 8.65 8.40 -6.25
C ARG A 90 8.12 7.72 -4.97
N VAL A 91 9.01 7.28 -4.09
CA VAL A 91 8.62 6.60 -2.84
C VAL A 91 7.82 7.55 -1.94
N LYS A 92 8.28 8.78 -1.78
CA LYS A 92 7.56 9.79 -0.98
C LYS A 92 6.22 10.17 -1.58
N LEU A 93 6.09 10.15 -2.92
CA LEU A 93 4.82 10.35 -3.60
C LEU A 93 3.84 9.23 -3.22
N VAL A 94 4.25 7.98 -3.31
CA VAL A 94 3.40 6.83 -2.92
C VAL A 94 2.96 6.95 -1.47
N LEU A 95 3.90 7.21 -0.55
CA LEU A 95 3.58 7.38 0.88
C LEU A 95 2.62 8.55 1.11
N ARG A 96 2.79 9.68 0.41
CA ARG A 96 1.91 10.85 0.52
C ARG A 96 0.48 10.55 0.06
N VAL A 97 0.34 9.77 -1.02
CA VAL A 97 -0.99 9.35 -1.51
C VAL A 97 -1.67 8.39 -0.53
N VAL A 98 -0.91 7.45 0.05
CA VAL A 98 -1.42 6.52 1.07
C VAL A 98 -1.86 7.29 2.33
N ASP A 99 -1.07 8.25 2.78
CA ASP A 99 -1.37 9.11 3.93
C ASP A 99 -2.68 9.89 3.71
N GLU A 100 -2.85 10.47 2.51
CA GLU A 100 -4.09 11.17 2.14
C GLU A 100 -5.31 10.24 2.16
N PHE A 101 -5.17 9.02 1.66
CA PHE A 101 -6.25 8.03 1.71
C PHE A 101 -6.68 7.75 3.16
N PHE A 102 -5.73 7.60 4.09
CA PHE A 102 -6.07 7.41 5.50
C PHE A 102 -6.72 8.64 6.12
N ALA A 103 -6.26 9.85 5.77
CA ALA A 103 -6.86 11.10 6.22
C ALA A 103 -8.32 11.23 5.72
N LEU A 104 -8.56 10.93 4.43
CA LEU A 104 -9.89 10.94 3.84
C LEU A 104 -10.83 9.92 4.52
N ARG A 105 -10.33 8.74 4.87
CA ARG A 105 -11.12 7.73 5.60
C ARG A 105 -11.45 8.14 7.03
N ALA A 106 -10.58 8.87 7.69
CA ALA A 106 -10.79 9.35 9.06
C ALA A 106 -11.76 10.53 9.11
N ALA A 107 -12.04 11.19 7.98
CA ALA A 107 -12.95 12.33 7.92
C ALA A 107 -14.40 11.92 8.26
N PRO A 108 -15.10 12.68 9.11
CA PRO A 108 -16.50 12.40 9.45
C PRO A 108 -17.39 12.39 8.20
N GLY A 109 -18.19 11.35 8.05
CA GLY A 109 -19.14 11.23 6.93
C GLY A 109 -18.54 10.68 5.63
N ASN A 110 -17.26 10.36 5.58
CA ASN A 110 -16.65 9.75 4.41
C ASN A 110 -16.67 8.21 4.53
N VAL A 111 -17.29 7.55 3.56
CA VAL A 111 -17.45 6.09 3.51
C VAL A 111 -16.55 5.53 2.40
N LEU A 112 -15.24 5.78 2.49
CA LEU A 112 -14.31 5.13 1.58
C LEU A 112 -14.17 3.64 1.92
N PRO A 113 -14.20 2.74 0.91
CA PRO A 113 -13.99 1.33 1.13
C PRO A 113 -12.59 1.07 1.69
N SER A 114 -12.47 -0.04 2.40
CA SER A 114 -11.21 -0.52 2.96
C SER A 114 -10.18 -0.80 1.86
N ILE A 115 -8.89 -0.57 2.13
CA ILE A 115 -7.79 -0.96 1.23
C ILE A 115 -7.85 -2.45 0.87
N CYS A 116 -8.25 -3.28 1.82
CA CYS A 116 -8.37 -4.71 1.60
C CYS A 116 -9.81 -5.10 1.28
N ALA A 117 -10.08 -5.54 0.06
CA ALA A 117 -11.39 -6.08 -0.33
C ALA A 117 -11.84 -7.24 0.57
N ASN A 118 -10.91 -7.94 1.22
CA ASN A 118 -11.19 -9.02 2.15
C ASN A 118 -11.54 -8.53 3.57
N GLN A 119 -11.43 -7.24 3.87
CA GLN A 119 -11.78 -6.71 5.19
C GLN A 119 -13.28 -6.80 5.45
N ALA A 120 -14.11 -6.58 4.43
CA ALA A 120 -15.56 -6.73 4.52
C ALA A 120 -16.00 -8.17 4.80
N THR A 121 -15.19 -9.16 4.43
CA THR A 121 -15.45 -10.59 4.61
C THR A 121 -14.74 -11.19 5.83
N SER A 122 -14.13 -10.38 6.69
CA SER A 122 -13.32 -10.81 7.85
C SER A 122 -12.16 -11.77 7.51
N ARG A 123 -11.81 -11.88 6.24
CA ARG A 123 -10.72 -12.74 5.73
C ARG A 123 -9.39 -12.02 5.53
N CYS A 124 -9.31 -10.76 5.94
CA CYS A 124 -8.06 -10.01 5.83
C CYS A 124 -7.02 -10.56 6.84
N PRO A 125 -5.88 -11.09 6.40
CA PRO A 125 -4.88 -11.67 7.30
C PRO A 125 -4.25 -10.64 8.25
N LEU A 126 -4.32 -9.35 7.91
CA LEU A 126 -3.83 -8.27 8.77
C LEU A 126 -4.80 -7.98 9.91
N VAL A 127 -6.11 -8.01 9.65
CA VAL A 127 -7.14 -7.78 10.67
C VAL A 127 -7.22 -8.98 11.63
N ALA A 128 -7.08 -10.21 11.12
CA ALA A 128 -7.06 -11.41 11.95
C ALA A 128 -5.92 -11.39 12.99
N LYS A 129 -4.74 -10.87 12.61
CA LYS A 129 -3.61 -10.71 13.55
C LYS A 129 -3.84 -9.62 14.60
N LEU A 130 -4.51 -8.52 14.24
CA LEU A 130 -4.80 -7.44 15.18
C LEU A 130 -5.86 -7.86 16.21
N SER A 131 -6.86 -8.64 15.83
CA SER A 131 -7.89 -9.14 16.73
C SER A 131 -7.34 -10.07 17.81
N SER A 132 -6.36 -10.90 17.47
CA SER A 132 -5.71 -11.80 18.43
C SER A 132 -4.78 -11.08 19.43
N SER A 133 -4.22 -9.94 19.05
CA SER A 133 -3.35 -9.15 19.91
C SER A 133 -4.11 -8.22 20.86
N PHE A 134 -5.33 -7.82 20.51
CA PHE A 134 -6.15 -6.92 21.33
C PHE A 134 -6.90 -7.63 22.45
N SER A 135 -7.04 -8.96 22.39
CA SER A 135 -7.77 -9.75 23.41
C SER A 135 -6.96 -9.98 24.70
N LEU A 136 -5.67 -9.64 24.73
CA LEU A 136 -4.79 -9.91 25.87
C LEU A 136 -4.59 -8.72 26.84
N HIS A 137 -5.16 -7.55 26.57
CA HIS A 137 -4.93 -6.36 27.41
C HIS A 137 -6.17 -5.85 28.16
N ASN A 138 -7.30 -6.55 28.16
CA ASN A 138 -8.51 -6.09 28.82
C ASN A 138 -8.87 -6.85 30.12
N THR A 139 -7.88 -7.47 30.76
CA THR A 139 -8.10 -8.21 32.01
C THR A 139 -7.22 -7.67 33.16
N ILE A 140 -6.99 -6.36 33.21
CA ILE A 140 -6.40 -5.76 34.44
C ILE A 140 -7.21 -4.51 34.77
N GLY A 141 -7.99 -4.59 35.87
CA GLY A 141 -8.45 -3.40 36.56
C GLY A 141 -9.96 -3.24 36.77
N LYS A 142 -10.65 -4.26 37.26
CA LYS A 142 -11.80 -4.04 38.13
C LYS A 142 -11.38 -4.41 39.56
N GLY A 143 -10.72 -3.50 40.21
CA GLY A 143 -10.44 -3.53 41.65
C GLY A 143 -11.05 -2.29 42.27
N GLU A 144 -12.15 -2.50 42.93
CA GLU A 144 -12.75 -1.80 44.09
C GLU A 144 -12.16 -0.45 44.49
N ILE A 145 -12.99 0.58 44.30
CA ILE A 145 -12.96 1.74 45.19
C ILE A 145 -14.13 1.57 46.16
N GLN A 146 -13.83 0.92 47.29
CA GLN A 146 -14.73 0.90 48.44
C GLN A 146 -14.48 2.14 49.26
N ARG A 147 -15.56 2.86 49.51
CA ARG A 147 -15.73 4.02 50.39
C ARG A 147 -15.09 3.82 51.77
N SER A 148 -14.54 4.89 52.33
CA SER A 148 -14.67 5.21 53.74
C SER A 148 -14.70 6.73 53.88
N ILE A 149 -15.91 7.22 54.13
CA ILE A 149 -16.19 8.49 54.79
C ILE A 149 -16.35 8.17 56.28
N LEU A 150 -15.53 8.75 57.09
CA LEU A 150 -15.85 9.28 58.44
C LEU A 150 -14.67 10.11 58.91
#